data_af025de0b753f4ded17adf91f0ff2066
#
_entry.id   af025de0b753f4ded17adf91f0ff2066
#
_cell.length_a   1.000
_cell.length_b   1.000
_cell.length_c   1.000
_cell.angle_alpha   90.00
_cell.angle_beta   90.00
_cell.angle_gamma   90.00
#
_symmetry.space_group_name_H-M   'P 1'
#
loop_
_entity.id
_entity.type
_entity.pdbx_description
1 polymer ?
#
loop_
_entity_poly.entity_id
_entity_poly.type
_entity_poly.pdbx_seq_one_letter_code
_entity_poly.pdbx_strand_id
1 'polypeptide(L)'
;MYIPLKVTTDYSLLKSLIKIPNLINFLTCNNISACGICDDNLYGVFDFYFNCKSNNIKPIIGLNAQIFAKDIYLYAMNYQGFLNLLKINTLIEKNILDIEKLKEYKDNILMILPFSSLDLLNDVSFEPKLYLGYHTEEEKIKCLEITDNSVYVENIKVLNPEDLKYLKYLDLIRKEEPLNYTSNYYYDYKFIDKEKIKEVVSFLNVEIPLD
;
A
#
# COMPACT_ATOMS: atom_id res chain seq x y z
N MET A 1 6.87 -11.30 13.36
CA MET A 1 5.80 -10.57 12.65
C MET A 1 6.35 -10.01 11.35
N TYR A 2 5.50 -9.74 10.36
CA TYR A 2 5.92 -9.10 9.11
C TYR A 2 5.63 -7.59 9.15
N ILE A 3 6.27 -6.83 8.23
CA ILE A 3 6.02 -5.40 8.07
C ILE A 3 4.84 -5.23 7.10
N PRO A 4 3.72 -4.58 7.53
CA PRO A 4 2.59 -4.33 6.63
C PRO A 4 2.96 -3.24 5.61
N LEU A 5 2.85 -3.56 4.31
CA LEU A 5 3.16 -2.63 3.23
C LEU A 5 1.93 -1.82 2.79
N LYS A 6 0.73 -2.41 2.83
CA LYS A 6 -0.51 -1.79 2.36
C LYS A 6 -1.51 -1.64 3.49
N VAL A 7 -1.43 -0.54 4.23
CA VAL A 7 -2.48 -0.12 5.17
C VAL A 7 -3.26 1.02 4.53
N THR A 8 -4.57 0.85 4.44
CA THR A 8 -5.50 1.91 4.03
C THR A 8 -6.02 2.60 5.28
N THR A 9 -5.95 3.92 5.35
CA THR A 9 -6.42 4.71 6.49
C THR A 9 -7.79 5.37 6.19
N ASP A 10 -8.36 6.05 7.18
CA ASP A 10 -9.60 6.82 7.03
C ASP A 10 -9.44 8.05 6.10
N TYR A 11 -8.21 8.40 5.69
CA TYR A 11 -7.96 9.37 4.63
C TYR A 11 -8.38 8.87 3.24
N SER A 12 -8.48 7.55 3.03
CA SER A 12 -9.23 6.96 1.90
C SER A 12 -10.71 6.91 2.28
N LEU A 13 -11.44 7.96 1.92
CA LEU A 13 -12.80 8.22 2.39
C LEU A 13 -13.73 7.00 2.20
N LEU A 14 -14.35 6.58 3.30
CA LEU A 14 -15.30 5.45 3.36
C LEU A 14 -14.71 4.08 2.94
N LYS A 15 -13.37 3.90 2.93
CA LYS A 15 -12.74 2.64 2.54
C LYS A 15 -12.09 1.89 3.71
N SER A 16 -11.85 2.57 4.84
CA SER A 16 -11.17 2.00 6.01
C SER A 16 -11.69 2.60 7.31
N LEU A 17 -11.47 1.88 8.41
CA LEU A 17 -11.77 2.34 9.79
C LEU A 17 -10.49 2.72 10.55
N ILE A 18 -9.32 2.64 9.91
CA ILE A 18 -8.04 2.85 10.56
C ILE A 18 -7.72 4.34 10.66
N LYS A 19 -7.69 4.86 11.88
CA LYS A 19 -7.14 6.19 12.18
C LYS A 19 -5.65 6.09 12.49
N ILE A 20 -4.86 7.05 12.06
CA ILE A 20 -3.40 7.05 12.22
C ILE A 20 -2.97 6.87 13.68
N PRO A 21 -3.53 7.57 14.69
CA PRO A 21 -3.14 7.35 16.09
C PRO A 21 -3.38 5.90 16.57
N ASN A 22 -4.48 5.28 16.14
CA ASN A 22 -4.80 3.89 16.48
C ASN A 22 -3.81 2.91 15.81
N LEU A 23 -3.44 3.19 14.55
CA LEU A 23 -2.43 2.43 13.83
C LEU A 23 -1.08 2.47 14.55
N ILE A 24 -0.62 3.66 14.95
CA ILE A 24 0.65 3.81 15.67
C ILE A 24 0.65 3.03 16.99
N ASN A 25 -0.44 3.12 17.76
CA ASN A 25 -0.58 2.34 18.99
C ASN A 25 -0.53 0.83 18.71
N PHE A 26 -1.23 0.37 17.67
CA PHE A 26 -1.19 -1.04 17.27
C PHE A 26 0.23 -1.51 16.90
N LEU A 27 0.95 -0.73 16.09
CA LEU A 27 2.31 -1.04 15.69
C LEU A 27 3.26 -1.10 16.88
N THR A 28 3.16 -0.14 17.81
CA THR A 28 3.99 -0.07 19.02
C THR A 28 3.71 -1.26 19.94
N CYS A 29 2.43 -1.56 20.23
CA CYS A 29 2.04 -2.69 21.09
C CYS A 29 2.48 -4.05 20.52
N ASN A 30 2.58 -4.17 19.19
CA ASN A 30 3.00 -5.40 18.51
C ASN A 30 4.50 -5.41 18.13
N ASN A 31 5.29 -4.42 18.55
CA ASN A 31 6.71 -4.29 18.22
C ASN A 31 7.00 -4.33 16.70
N ILE A 32 6.15 -3.71 15.89
CA ILE A 32 6.32 -3.61 14.44
C ILE A 32 7.11 -2.34 14.14
N SER A 33 8.34 -2.50 13.65
CA SER A 33 9.32 -1.42 13.49
C SER A 33 9.17 -0.61 12.20
N ALA A 34 8.30 -1.00 11.28
CA ALA A 34 8.03 -0.28 10.04
C ALA A 34 6.61 -0.54 9.58
N CYS A 35 6.01 0.42 8.86
CA CYS A 35 4.66 0.28 8.32
C CYS A 35 4.51 1.13 7.06
N GLY A 36 3.78 0.60 6.07
CA GLY A 36 3.37 1.33 4.88
C GLY A 36 1.91 1.76 4.96
N ILE A 37 1.65 3.05 4.78
CA ILE A 37 0.31 3.49 4.36
C ILE A 37 0.28 3.61 2.84
N CYS A 38 -0.85 3.24 2.25
CA CYS A 38 -1.01 3.32 0.81
C CYS A 38 -2.49 3.62 0.52
N ASP A 39 -2.86 4.88 0.76
CA ASP A 39 -4.19 5.42 0.54
C ASP A 39 -4.43 5.80 -0.92
N ASP A 40 -5.65 6.14 -1.28
CA ASP A 40 -6.00 6.63 -2.63
C ASP A 40 -5.56 8.08 -2.86
N ASN A 41 -4.94 8.69 -1.86
CA ASN A 41 -4.42 10.04 -1.85
C ASN A 41 -3.26 10.16 -0.84
N LEU A 42 -2.60 11.31 -0.80
CA LEU A 42 -1.47 11.56 0.10
C LEU A 42 -1.81 12.50 1.29
N TYR A 43 -3.09 12.73 1.59
CA TYR A 43 -3.49 13.72 2.59
C TYR A 43 -3.04 13.35 4.02
N GLY A 44 -3.03 12.05 4.36
CA GLY A 44 -2.61 11.55 5.67
C GLY A 44 -1.10 11.39 5.85
N VAL A 45 -0.29 11.61 4.80
CA VAL A 45 1.14 11.25 4.81
C VAL A 45 1.92 11.98 5.89
N PHE A 46 1.72 13.29 6.07
CA PHE A 46 2.47 14.05 7.08
C PHE A 46 2.10 13.62 8.50
N ASP A 47 0.82 13.45 8.79
CA ASP A 47 0.35 12.95 10.10
C ASP A 47 0.98 11.58 10.39
N PHE A 48 0.92 10.66 9.43
CA PHE A 48 1.53 9.34 9.55
C PHE A 48 3.06 9.42 9.75
N TYR A 49 3.76 10.20 8.90
CA TYR A 49 5.20 10.32 8.93
C TYR A 49 5.72 10.79 10.29
N PHE A 50 5.17 11.88 10.82
CA PHE A 50 5.60 12.43 12.10
C PHE A 50 5.27 11.51 13.28
N ASN A 51 4.08 10.90 13.29
CA ASN A 51 3.72 9.93 14.31
C ASN A 51 4.64 8.70 14.29
N CYS A 52 4.99 8.17 13.12
CA CYS A 52 5.96 7.09 12.99
C CYS A 52 7.34 7.49 13.55
N LYS A 53 7.88 8.64 13.11
CA LYS A 53 9.20 9.12 13.57
C LYS A 53 9.23 9.31 15.09
N SER A 54 8.19 9.89 15.68
CA SER A 54 8.08 10.11 17.14
C SER A 54 8.03 8.79 17.93
N ASN A 55 7.64 7.68 17.30
CA ASN A 55 7.53 6.38 17.93
C ASN A 55 8.60 5.37 17.46
N ASN A 56 9.66 5.85 16.82
CA ASN A 56 10.75 5.01 16.27
C ASN A 56 10.25 3.92 15.30
N ILE A 57 9.20 4.21 14.55
CA ILE A 57 8.67 3.36 13.49
C ILE A 57 9.14 3.93 12.16
N LYS A 58 9.66 3.09 11.25
CA LYS A 58 10.03 3.49 9.90
C LYS A 58 8.78 3.74 9.06
N PRO A 59 8.50 4.98 8.62
CA PRO A 59 7.37 5.25 7.74
C PRO A 59 7.67 4.80 6.31
N ILE A 60 6.74 4.10 5.69
CA ILE A 60 6.77 3.74 4.27
C ILE A 60 5.60 4.47 3.59
N ILE A 61 5.92 5.31 2.61
CA ILE A 61 4.94 6.16 1.96
C ILE A 61 4.54 5.55 0.62
N GLY A 62 3.29 5.16 0.52
CA GLY A 62 2.69 4.62 -0.69
C GLY A 62 1.45 5.40 -1.13
N LEU A 63 1.08 5.20 -2.38
CA LEU A 63 -0.11 5.74 -3.03
C LEU A 63 -0.80 4.62 -3.82
N ASN A 64 -2.08 4.40 -3.58
CA ASN A 64 -2.90 3.52 -4.39
C ASN A 64 -3.37 4.28 -5.65
N ALA A 65 -2.81 3.95 -6.79
CA ALA A 65 -3.26 4.47 -8.08
C ALA A 65 -4.16 3.46 -8.78
N GLN A 66 -5.05 3.94 -9.63
CA GLN A 66 -5.89 3.09 -10.46
C GLN A 66 -5.67 3.39 -11.93
N ILE A 67 -5.40 2.34 -12.71
CA ILE A 67 -5.32 2.36 -14.18
C ILE A 67 -6.32 1.33 -14.71
N PHE A 68 -7.23 1.73 -15.60
CA PHE A 68 -8.31 0.88 -16.10
C PHE A 68 -9.14 0.21 -14.98
N ALA A 69 -9.40 0.96 -13.90
CA ALA A 69 -10.09 0.47 -12.69
C ALA A 69 -9.36 -0.69 -11.97
N LYS A 70 -8.06 -0.86 -12.19
CA LYS A 70 -7.19 -1.83 -11.50
C LYS A 70 -6.22 -1.10 -10.58
N ASP A 71 -6.05 -1.61 -9.37
CA ASP A 71 -5.15 -1.05 -8.37
C ASP A 71 -3.68 -1.28 -8.73
N ILE A 72 -2.86 -0.29 -8.50
CA ILE A 72 -1.40 -0.33 -8.56
C ILE A 72 -0.87 0.38 -7.30
N TYR A 73 0.01 -0.28 -6.56
CA TYR A 73 0.59 0.32 -5.35
C TYR A 73 1.96 0.90 -5.65
N LEU A 74 2.08 2.21 -5.47
CA LEU A 74 3.29 2.99 -5.76
C LEU A 74 3.93 3.42 -4.45
N TYR A 75 5.22 3.16 -4.28
CA TYR A 75 5.96 3.50 -3.05
C TYR A 75 7.15 4.39 -3.35
N ALA A 76 7.30 5.47 -2.60
CA ALA A 76 8.46 6.33 -2.70
C ALA A 76 9.71 5.64 -2.13
N MET A 77 10.78 5.56 -2.94
CA MET A 77 12.06 5.01 -2.50
C MET A 77 12.88 6.04 -1.70
N ASN A 78 12.70 7.31 -1.98
CA ASN A 78 13.39 8.43 -1.33
C ASN A 78 12.55 9.71 -1.47
N TYR A 79 13.10 10.87 -1.06
CA TYR A 79 12.39 12.14 -1.14
C TYR A 79 12.00 12.53 -2.57
N GLN A 80 12.84 12.26 -3.57
CA GLN A 80 12.50 12.53 -4.98
C GLN A 80 11.32 11.66 -5.44
N GLY A 81 11.29 10.39 -5.03
CA GLY A 81 10.14 9.50 -5.26
C GLY A 81 8.86 10.03 -4.59
N PHE A 82 8.96 10.59 -3.38
CA PHE A 82 7.83 11.24 -2.72
C PHE A 82 7.30 12.45 -3.51
N LEU A 83 8.19 13.29 -4.05
CA LEU A 83 7.79 14.39 -4.93
C LEU A 83 7.11 13.90 -6.21
N ASN A 84 7.54 12.75 -6.75
CA ASN A 84 6.88 12.13 -7.89
C ASN A 84 5.49 11.57 -7.52
N LEU A 85 5.34 10.96 -6.33
CA LEU A 85 4.01 10.56 -5.84
C LEU A 85 3.05 11.74 -5.71
N LEU A 86 3.52 12.93 -5.27
CA LEU A 86 2.69 14.14 -5.21
C LEU A 86 2.18 14.57 -6.59
N LYS A 87 3.02 14.44 -7.63
CA LYS A 87 2.62 14.72 -9.02
C LYS A 87 1.62 13.70 -9.52
N ILE A 88 1.85 12.40 -9.28
CA ILE A 88 0.91 11.33 -9.62
C ILE A 88 -0.42 11.54 -8.90
N ASN A 89 -0.41 11.86 -7.60
CA ASN A 89 -1.63 12.18 -6.85
C ASN A 89 -2.43 13.32 -7.49
N THR A 90 -1.74 14.37 -7.96
CA THR A 90 -2.39 15.48 -8.68
C THR A 90 -3.04 15.03 -9.99
N LEU A 91 -2.44 14.07 -10.72
CA LEU A 91 -3.03 13.50 -11.93
C LEU A 91 -4.27 12.64 -11.61
N ILE A 92 -4.24 11.90 -10.50
CA ILE A 92 -5.40 11.12 -9.99
C ILE A 92 -6.55 12.06 -9.68
N GLU A 93 -6.31 13.13 -8.90
CA GLU A 93 -7.34 14.10 -8.52
C GLU A 93 -7.98 14.80 -9.72
N LYS A 94 -7.23 15.00 -10.79
CA LYS A 94 -7.71 15.55 -12.05
C LYS A 94 -8.39 14.51 -12.96
N ASN A 95 -8.42 13.23 -12.56
CA ASN A 95 -8.92 12.10 -13.38
C ASN A 95 -8.24 12.00 -14.76
N ILE A 96 -6.93 12.26 -14.82
CA ILE A 96 -6.16 12.23 -16.07
C ILE A 96 -4.94 11.31 -16.00
N LEU A 97 -4.82 10.49 -14.93
CA LEU A 97 -3.74 9.51 -14.83
C LEU A 97 -3.96 8.39 -15.86
N ASP A 98 -2.94 8.12 -16.64
CA ASP A 98 -2.84 6.99 -17.57
C ASP A 98 -1.41 6.39 -17.52
N ILE A 99 -1.17 5.33 -18.27
CA ILE A 99 0.12 4.63 -18.32
C ILE A 99 1.25 5.56 -18.79
N GLU A 100 1.03 6.39 -19.80
CA GLU A 100 2.06 7.27 -20.34
C GLU A 100 2.46 8.33 -19.31
N LYS A 101 1.50 8.93 -18.63
CA LYS A 101 1.78 9.88 -17.54
C LYS A 101 2.44 9.23 -16.33
N LEU A 102 2.07 7.98 -16.03
CA LEU A 102 2.73 7.22 -14.96
C LEU A 102 4.23 7.02 -15.29
N LYS A 103 4.57 6.72 -16.55
CA LYS A 103 5.96 6.59 -17.02
C LYS A 103 6.80 7.87 -16.82
N GLU A 104 6.19 9.05 -16.92
CA GLU A 104 6.89 10.33 -16.71
C GLU A 104 7.42 10.51 -15.29
N TYR A 105 6.76 9.89 -14.30
CA TYR A 105 7.08 10.06 -12.87
C TYR A 105 7.55 8.77 -12.18
N LYS A 106 7.98 7.76 -12.95
CA LYS A 106 8.38 6.45 -12.43
C LYS A 106 9.67 6.46 -11.59
N ASP A 107 10.54 7.44 -11.80
CA ASP A 107 11.87 7.46 -11.18
C ASP A 107 11.77 7.54 -9.65
N ASN A 108 12.57 6.71 -8.96
CA ASN A 108 12.57 6.56 -7.51
C ASN A 108 11.22 6.09 -6.92
N ILE A 109 10.42 5.40 -7.72
CA ILE A 109 9.21 4.69 -7.31
C ILE A 109 9.50 3.18 -7.32
N LEU A 110 8.97 2.47 -6.34
CA LEU A 110 8.82 1.02 -6.36
C LEU A 110 7.35 0.71 -6.57
N MET A 111 7.05 -0.16 -7.52
CA MET A 111 5.67 -0.56 -7.83
C MET A 111 5.39 -1.97 -7.32
N ILE A 112 4.25 -2.15 -6.67
CA ILE A 112 3.69 -3.47 -6.41
C ILE A 112 2.39 -3.60 -7.20
N LEU A 113 2.35 -4.56 -8.11
CA LEU A 113 1.16 -4.91 -8.88
C LEU A 113 0.42 -6.03 -8.15
N PRO A 114 -0.74 -5.77 -7.52
CA PRO A 114 -1.49 -6.81 -6.83
C PRO A 114 -1.97 -7.90 -7.80
N PHE A 115 -2.14 -9.12 -7.30
CA PHE A 115 -2.54 -10.28 -8.10
C PHE A 115 -3.81 -10.01 -8.94
N SER A 116 -4.76 -9.26 -8.39
CA SER A 116 -5.99 -8.87 -9.09
C SER A 116 -5.78 -7.95 -10.31
N SER A 117 -4.55 -7.42 -10.48
CA SER A 117 -4.19 -6.48 -11.55
C SER A 117 -3.11 -7.05 -12.49
N LEU A 118 -2.86 -8.37 -12.47
CA LEU A 118 -1.83 -9.01 -13.29
C LEU A 118 -2.01 -8.82 -14.79
N ASP A 119 -3.21 -8.57 -15.25
CA ASP A 119 -3.52 -8.21 -16.64
C ASP A 119 -2.82 -6.92 -17.12
N LEU A 120 -2.42 -6.04 -16.18
CA LEU A 120 -1.64 -4.84 -16.48
C LEU A 120 -0.11 -5.09 -16.55
N LEU A 121 0.36 -6.31 -16.31
CA LEU A 121 1.80 -6.58 -16.17
C LEU A 121 2.62 -6.11 -17.39
N ASN A 122 2.11 -6.32 -18.60
CA ASN A 122 2.79 -5.89 -19.83
C ASN A 122 2.81 -4.36 -19.95
N ASP A 123 1.76 -3.68 -19.50
CA ASP A 123 1.63 -2.22 -19.59
C ASP A 123 2.56 -1.50 -18.62
N VAL A 124 2.85 -2.13 -17.45
CA VAL A 124 3.70 -1.55 -16.39
C VAL A 124 5.11 -2.12 -16.35
N SER A 125 5.50 -2.97 -17.29
CA SER A 125 6.83 -3.60 -17.36
C SER A 125 7.99 -2.62 -17.55
N PHE A 126 7.71 -1.34 -17.79
CA PHE A 126 8.70 -0.26 -17.84
C PHE A 126 9.30 0.08 -16.46
N GLU A 127 8.66 -0.35 -15.36
CA GLU A 127 9.10 -0.03 -14.00
C GLU A 127 10.25 -0.96 -13.57
N PRO A 128 11.47 -0.42 -13.30
CA PRO A 128 12.62 -1.26 -12.96
C PRO A 128 12.52 -1.92 -11.58
N LYS A 129 11.67 -1.39 -10.70
CA LYS A 129 11.40 -1.94 -9.37
C LYS A 129 9.94 -2.39 -9.26
N LEU A 130 9.57 -3.35 -10.12
CA LEU A 130 8.25 -3.97 -10.13
C LEU A 130 8.26 -5.27 -9.34
N TYR A 131 7.30 -5.38 -8.41
CA TYR A 131 7.00 -6.60 -7.66
C TYR A 131 5.56 -7.04 -7.92
N LEU A 132 5.32 -8.36 -7.92
CA LEU A 132 3.96 -8.90 -7.93
C LEU A 132 3.48 -9.08 -6.49
N GLY A 133 2.31 -8.53 -6.17
CA GLY A 133 1.70 -8.61 -4.85
C GLY A 133 0.76 -9.82 -4.75
N TYR A 134 0.92 -10.65 -3.73
CA TYR A 134 0.02 -11.76 -3.41
C TYR A 134 -0.52 -11.64 -1.97
N HIS A 135 -1.70 -12.18 -1.70
CA HIS A 135 -2.26 -12.24 -0.35
C HIS A 135 -2.71 -13.66 0.09
N THR A 136 -2.70 -14.63 -0.82
CA THR A 136 -2.94 -16.04 -0.51
C THR A 136 -1.76 -16.91 -0.93
N GLU A 137 -1.70 -18.14 -0.40
CA GLU A 137 -0.67 -19.11 -0.77
C GLU A 137 -0.78 -19.53 -2.25
N GLU A 138 -2.00 -19.65 -2.76
CA GLU A 138 -2.25 -19.98 -4.18
C GLU A 138 -1.75 -18.87 -5.11
N GLU A 139 -2.00 -17.61 -4.77
CA GLU A 139 -1.48 -16.46 -5.52
C GLU A 139 0.04 -16.38 -5.48
N LYS A 140 0.65 -16.68 -4.30
CA LYS A 140 2.11 -16.76 -4.16
C LYS A 140 2.72 -17.70 -5.19
N ILE A 141 2.18 -18.93 -5.30
CA ILE A 141 2.68 -19.93 -6.27
C ILE A 141 2.61 -19.36 -7.69
N LYS A 142 1.47 -18.80 -8.09
CA LYS A 142 1.29 -18.22 -9.42
C LYS A 142 2.19 -17.03 -9.69
N CYS A 143 2.42 -16.16 -8.71
CA CYS A 143 3.36 -15.05 -8.86
C CYS A 143 4.80 -15.55 -9.06
N LEU A 144 5.21 -16.57 -8.31
CA LEU A 144 6.56 -17.16 -8.42
C LEU A 144 6.79 -17.90 -9.75
N GLU A 145 5.73 -18.38 -10.42
CA GLU A 145 5.83 -18.91 -11.80
C GLU A 145 6.18 -17.81 -12.82
N ILE A 146 5.85 -16.55 -12.51
CA ILE A 146 6.10 -15.41 -13.40
C ILE A 146 7.43 -14.73 -13.08
N THR A 147 7.72 -14.49 -11.79
CA THR A 147 8.93 -13.78 -11.35
C THR A 147 9.27 -14.07 -9.89
N ASP A 148 10.58 -14.05 -9.56
CA ASP A 148 11.06 -14.10 -8.17
C ASP A 148 10.77 -12.79 -7.40
N ASN A 149 10.46 -11.70 -8.11
CA ASN A 149 10.06 -10.42 -7.52
C ASN A 149 8.59 -10.46 -7.11
N SER A 150 8.26 -11.29 -6.14
CA SER A 150 6.92 -11.37 -5.58
C SER A 150 6.94 -11.12 -4.07
N VAL A 151 5.93 -10.37 -3.56
CA VAL A 151 5.87 -9.96 -2.16
C VAL A 151 4.45 -10.08 -1.61
N TYR A 152 4.35 -10.46 -0.33
CA TYR A 152 3.06 -10.49 0.36
C TYR A 152 2.54 -9.07 0.60
N VAL A 153 1.29 -8.84 0.18
CA VAL A 153 0.58 -7.57 0.39
C VAL A 153 -0.88 -7.84 0.72
N GLU A 154 -1.25 -7.60 1.97
CA GLU A 154 -2.64 -7.56 2.40
C GLU A 154 -3.10 -6.10 2.48
N ASN A 155 -4.28 -5.80 1.92
CA ASN A 155 -4.89 -4.48 2.07
C ASN A 155 -5.61 -4.37 3.42
N ILE A 156 -4.88 -3.93 4.44
CA ILE A 156 -5.36 -3.82 5.82
C ILE A 156 -6.25 -2.59 5.94
N LYS A 157 -7.52 -2.78 6.32
CA LYS A 157 -8.55 -1.73 6.45
C LYS A 157 -9.14 -1.62 7.85
N VAL A 158 -8.88 -2.61 8.70
CA VAL A 158 -9.25 -2.64 10.12
C VAL A 158 -8.10 -3.20 10.94
N LEU A 159 -7.99 -2.80 12.20
CA LEU A 159 -6.95 -3.31 13.11
C LEU A 159 -7.43 -4.57 13.85
N ASN A 160 -8.72 -4.68 14.11
CA ASN A 160 -9.33 -5.84 14.79
C ASN A 160 -10.19 -6.63 13.80
N PRO A 161 -10.08 -7.96 13.74
CA PRO A 161 -10.92 -8.79 12.86
C PRO A 161 -12.42 -8.61 13.10
N GLU A 162 -12.83 -8.29 14.33
CA GLU A 162 -14.22 -8.04 14.71
C GLU A 162 -14.83 -6.82 13.99
N ASP A 163 -13.99 -5.89 13.54
CA ASP A 163 -14.42 -4.67 12.86
C ASP A 163 -14.69 -4.88 11.36
N LEU A 164 -14.29 -6.03 10.78
CA LEU A 164 -14.54 -6.36 9.37
C LEU A 164 -16.01 -6.19 8.96
N LYS A 165 -16.93 -6.55 9.86
CA LYS A 165 -18.36 -6.41 9.62
C LYS A 165 -18.81 -4.98 9.32
N TYR A 166 -18.07 -3.97 9.81
CA TYR A 166 -18.41 -2.57 9.62
C TYR A 166 -17.98 -2.04 8.25
N LEU A 167 -17.03 -2.69 7.58
CA LEU A 167 -16.64 -2.32 6.20
C LEU A 167 -17.80 -2.41 5.24
N LYS A 168 -18.72 -3.36 5.44
CA LYS A 168 -19.95 -3.51 4.64
C LYS A 168 -20.84 -2.27 4.70
N TYR A 169 -20.89 -1.57 5.84
CA TYR A 169 -21.66 -0.33 5.96
C TYR A 169 -21.02 0.81 5.18
N LEU A 170 -19.68 0.84 5.10
CA LEU A 170 -18.96 1.82 4.29
C LEU A 170 -19.27 1.60 2.80
N ASP A 171 -19.33 0.34 2.33
CA ASP A 171 -19.73 0.01 0.95
C ASP A 171 -21.14 0.52 0.65
N LEU A 172 -22.11 0.25 1.53
CA LEU A 172 -23.48 0.73 1.38
C LEU A 172 -23.58 2.27 1.30
N ILE A 173 -22.77 2.98 2.11
CA ILE A 173 -22.72 4.44 2.08
C ILE A 173 -22.18 4.93 0.74
N ARG A 174 -21.18 4.25 0.15
CA ARG A 174 -20.68 4.52 -1.19
C ARG A 174 -21.65 4.11 -2.30
N LYS A 175 -22.78 3.47 -1.95
CA LYS A 175 -23.74 2.88 -2.88
C LYS A 175 -23.14 1.77 -3.75
N GLU A 176 -22.25 0.99 -3.16
CA GLU A 176 -21.63 -0.20 -3.75
C GLU A 176 -22.27 -1.46 -3.16
N GLU A 177 -22.13 -2.58 -3.87
CA GLU A 177 -22.54 -3.88 -3.34
C GLU A 177 -21.61 -4.27 -2.18
N PRO A 178 -22.16 -4.63 -0.99
CA PRO A 178 -21.34 -4.97 0.15
C PRO A 178 -20.51 -6.23 -0.09
N LEU A 179 -19.20 -6.12 0.10
CA LEU A 179 -18.27 -7.24 -0.04
C LEU A 179 -18.24 -8.11 1.22
N ASN A 180 -17.93 -9.38 1.05
CA ASN A 180 -17.62 -10.28 2.16
C ASN A 180 -16.14 -10.14 2.53
N TYR A 181 -15.87 -9.33 3.53
CA TYR A 181 -14.53 -9.15 4.07
C TYR A 181 -14.17 -10.33 4.98
N THR A 182 -13.16 -11.11 4.61
CA THR A 182 -12.65 -12.26 5.37
C THR A 182 -11.18 -12.09 5.77
N SER A 183 -10.49 -11.17 5.14
CA SER A 183 -9.14 -10.69 5.42
C SER A 183 -9.18 -9.17 5.66
N ASN A 184 -8.23 -8.39 5.21
CA ASN A 184 -8.18 -6.94 5.40
C ASN A 184 -7.85 -6.48 6.82
N TYR A 185 -7.26 -7.37 7.63
CA TYR A 185 -6.65 -7.08 8.93
C TYR A 185 -5.24 -7.66 8.99
N TYR A 186 -4.46 -7.21 9.96
CA TYR A 186 -3.10 -7.74 10.14
C TYR A 186 -3.14 -9.16 10.70
N TYR A 187 -2.58 -10.12 9.96
CA TYR A 187 -2.38 -11.49 10.41
C TYR A 187 -1.09 -12.10 9.85
N ASP A 188 -0.26 -12.68 10.72
CA ASP A 188 1.05 -13.23 10.34
C ASP A 188 0.92 -14.69 9.88
N TYR A 189 0.57 -14.89 8.62
CA TYR A 189 0.48 -16.22 8.01
C TYR A 189 1.84 -16.88 7.83
N LYS A 190 1.91 -18.22 7.93
CA LYS A 190 3.16 -19.00 7.78
C LYS A 190 3.77 -18.91 6.38
N PHE A 191 2.96 -18.73 5.34
CA PHE A 191 3.43 -18.65 3.96
C PHE A 191 4.03 -17.28 3.59
N ILE A 192 3.96 -16.29 4.46
CA ILE A 192 4.52 -14.95 4.22
C ILE A 192 6.05 -15.03 4.16
N ASP A 193 6.62 -14.57 3.05
CA ASP A 193 8.06 -14.41 2.90
C ASP A 193 8.51 -13.08 3.54
N LYS A 194 8.95 -13.18 4.80
CA LYS A 194 9.37 -12.01 5.59
C LYS A 194 10.69 -11.42 5.09
N GLU A 195 11.56 -12.23 4.51
CA GLU A 195 12.85 -11.76 3.97
C GLU A 195 12.62 -10.96 2.70
N LYS A 196 11.69 -11.39 1.84
CA LYS A 196 11.29 -10.60 0.67
C LYS A 196 10.65 -9.26 1.05
N ILE A 197 9.82 -9.23 2.11
CA ILE A 197 9.30 -7.96 2.64
C ILE A 197 10.43 -7.05 3.13
N LYS A 198 11.41 -7.58 3.87
CA LYS A 198 12.57 -6.79 4.32
C LYS A 198 13.40 -6.26 3.15
N GLU A 199 13.57 -7.05 2.09
CA GLU A 199 14.23 -6.62 0.85
C GLU A 199 13.49 -5.40 0.27
N VAL A 200 12.18 -5.51 0.06
CA VAL A 200 11.34 -4.38 -0.43
C VAL A 200 11.49 -3.15 0.48
N VAL A 201 11.35 -3.32 1.79
CA VAL A 201 11.48 -2.24 2.79
C VAL A 201 12.85 -1.59 2.78
N SER A 202 13.91 -2.32 2.41
CA SER A 202 15.26 -1.76 2.33
C SER A 202 15.42 -0.68 1.25
N PHE A 203 14.59 -0.71 0.21
CA PHE A 203 14.56 0.30 -0.85
C PHE A 203 13.77 1.57 -0.47
N LEU A 204 12.89 1.49 0.55
CA LEU A 204 11.92 2.52 0.88
C LEU A 204 12.44 3.39 2.04
N ASN A 205 13.14 4.48 1.72
CA ASN A 205 13.84 5.33 2.70
C ASN A 205 13.53 6.81 2.45
N VAL A 206 12.29 7.23 2.73
CA VAL A 206 11.89 8.62 2.59
C VAL A 206 12.29 9.42 3.84
N GLU A 207 13.06 10.48 3.63
CA GLU A 207 13.32 11.51 4.63
C GLU A 207 12.75 12.82 4.11
N ILE A 208 11.72 13.33 4.78
CA ILE A 208 11.07 14.60 4.42
C ILE A 208 11.82 15.73 5.13
N PRO A 209 12.42 16.71 4.39
CA PRO A 209 13.04 17.87 5.00
C PRO A 209 12.03 18.66 5.84
N LEU A 210 12.48 19.19 6.98
CA LEU A 210 11.68 19.98 7.93
C LEU A 210 12.00 21.48 7.87
N ASP A 211 12.66 21.94 6.80
CA ASP A 211 13.11 23.32 6.63
C ASP A 211 11.99 24.26 6.19
#